data_95c25083e77da24c4a0bc0d3a133e35e
#
_entry.id   95c25083e77da24c4a0bc0d3a133e35e
#
_cell.length_a   1.000
_cell.length_b   1.000
_cell.length_c   1.000
_cell.angle_alpha   90.00
_cell.angle_beta   90.00
_cell.angle_gamma   90.00
#
_symmetry.space_group_name_H-M   'P 1'
#
loop_
_entity.id
_entity.type
_entity.pdbx_description
1 polymer ?
#
loop_
_entity_poly.entity_id
_entity_poly.type
_entity_poly.pdbx_seq_one_letter_code
_entity_poly.pdbx_strand_id
1 'polypeptide(L)'
;MDRAAWLRERRQTTEERHDAIHAFTYDEEYGEIGETHRRFVADLVQRCPPGGTVLDAACGTGKYFAMVLDGGRRVVGTDQSTGMLARARARFPAVPLERVGLQELDFTGEFDAVMCVDAMENVPPEDWPKVVGNLARALRPGGQLYLTVEEVDDQELERALADATAQGLPAVRGELTERGAGYHYYPSRDQVAGWLREAGLVVVAEADNADDGYRYWHLLTRTA
;
A
#
# COMPACT_ATOMS: atom_id res chain seq x y z
N MET A 1 26.19 2.82 -10.69
CA MET A 1 25.23 3.79 -10.10
C MET A 1 25.11 3.44 -8.62
N ASP A 2 25.09 4.42 -7.73
CA ASP A 2 24.84 4.22 -6.30
C ASP A 2 23.37 3.80 -6.08
N ARG A 3 23.14 2.80 -5.18
CA ARG A 3 21.81 2.25 -4.94
C ARG A 3 20.80 3.29 -4.44
N ALA A 4 21.21 4.16 -3.51
CA ALA A 4 20.32 5.19 -2.98
C ALA A 4 19.89 6.20 -4.07
N ALA A 5 20.81 6.55 -4.98
CA ALA A 5 20.48 7.42 -6.11
C ALA A 5 19.55 6.73 -7.11
N TRP A 6 19.76 5.44 -7.35
CA TRP A 6 18.93 4.63 -8.22
C TRP A 6 17.49 4.50 -7.68
N LEU A 7 17.32 4.22 -6.38
CA LEU A 7 16.00 4.14 -5.75
C LEU A 7 15.26 5.50 -5.76
N ARG A 8 15.96 6.60 -5.54
CA ARG A 8 15.35 7.94 -5.66
C ARG A 8 14.83 8.20 -7.08
N GLU A 9 15.61 7.83 -8.10
CA GLU A 9 15.19 7.95 -9.51
C GLU A 9 13.96 7.07 -9.79
N ARG A 10 13.94 5.83 -9.29
CA ARG A 10 12.77 4.93 -9.45
C ARG A 10 11.52 5.50 -8.80
N ARG A 11 11.64 5.98 -7.55
CA ARG A 11 10.51 6.62 -6.84
C ARG A 11 9.95 7.82 -7.60
N GLN A 12 10.83 8.70 -8.07
CA GLN A 12 10.42 9.86 -8.88
C GLN A 12 9.71 9.43 -10.17
N THR A 13 10.26 8.45 -10.89
CA THR A 13 9.64 7.92 -12.12
C THR A 13 8.25 7.32 -11.84
N THR A 14 8.09 6.61 -10.73
CA THR A 14 6.80 6.04 -10.31
C THR A 14 5.79 7.14 -10.00
N GLU A 15 6.20 8.18 -9.25
CA GLU A 15 5.33 9.33 -8.93
C GLU A 15 4.87 10.06 -10.20
N GLU A 16 5.81 10.41 -11.10
CA GLU A 16 5.50 11.09 -12.37
C GLU A 16 4.53 10.25 -13.23
N ARG A 17 4.68 8.95 -13.22
CA ARG A 17 3.82 8.04 -13.98
C ARG A 17 2.40 7.97 -13.39
N HIS A 18 2.26 7.91 -12.07
CA HIS A 18 0.95 7.96 -11.41
C HIS A 18 0.26 9.30 -11.67
N ASP A 19 0.99 10.41 -11.66
CA ASP A 19 0.42 11.72 -11.96
C ASP A 19 0.01 11.90 -13.41
N ALA A 20 0.84 11.45 -14.37
CA ALA A 20 0.66 11.76 -15.78
C ALA A 20 -0.21 10.75 -16.55
N ILE A 21 -0.22 9.48 -16.16
CA ILE A 21 -0.84 8.39 -16.91
C ILE A 21 -1.95 7.75 -16.08
N HIS A 22 -1.61 7.15 -14.95
CA HIS A 22 -2.56 6.34 -14.17
C HIS A 22 -3.70 7.16 -13.58
N ALA A 23 -3.47 8.40 -13.16
CA ALA A 23 -4.55 9.22 -12.61
C ALA A 23 -5.75 9.40 -13.56
N PHE A 24 -5.56 9.28 -14.88
CA PHE A 24 -6.64 9.48 -15.86
C PHE A 24 -7.42 8.20 -16.17
N THR A 25 -6.79 7.04 -16.16
CA THR A 25 -7.38 5.74 -16.54
C THR A 25 -7.60 4.82 -15.35
N TYR A 26 -7.07 5.15 -14.18
CA TYR A 26 -7.01 4.27 -13.02
C TYR A 26 -8.38 3.69 -12.63
N ASP A 27 -9.41 4.53 -12.58
CA ASP A 27 -10.75 4.08 -12.17
C ASP A 27 -11.41 3.16 -13.21
N GLU A 28 -11.05 3.30 -14.48
CA GLU A 28 -11.54 2.45 -15.57
C GLU A 28 -10.80 1.11 -15.62
N GLU A 29 -9.50 1.11 -15.33
CA GLU A 29 -8.64 -0.07 -15.40
C GLU A 29 -8.65 -0.87 -14.09
N TYR A 30 -8.69 -0.17 -12.93
CA TYR A 30 -8.51 -0.76 -11.59
C TYR A 30 -9.62 -0.41 -10.60
N GLY A 31 -10.73 0.20 -11.05
CA GLY A 31 -11.81 0.67 -10.18
C GLY A 31 -12.65 -0.43 -9.55
N GLU A 32 -12.63 -1.65 -10.12
CA GLU A 32 -13.33 -2.78 -9.54
C GLU A 32 -12.67 -3.25 -8.25
N ILE A 33 -13.50 -3.58 -7.24
CA ILE A 33 -13.02 -4.10 -5.96
C ILE A 33 -13.24 -5.61 -5.94
N GLY A 34 -12.16 -6.37 -5.96
CA GLY A 34 -12.20 -7.82 -5.86
C GLY A 34 -12.90 -8.31 -4.59
N GLU A 35 -13.42 -9.53 -4.60
CA GLU A 35 -14.23 -10.07 -3.50
C GLU A 35 -13.44 -10.15 -2.19
N THR A 36 -12.18 -10.57 -2.24
CA THR A 36 -11.34 -10.68 -1.04
C THR A 36 -10.99 -9.30 -0.47
N HIS A 37 -10.65 -8.33 -1.31
CA HIS A 37 -10.46 -6.94 -0.89
C HIS A 37 -11.71 -6.39 -0.21
N ARG A 38 -12.88 -6.56 -0.81
CA ARG A 38 -14.17 -6.12 -0.27
C ARG A 38 -14.42 -6.73 1.12
N ARG A 39 -14.17 -8.03 1.28
CA ARG A 39 -14.34 -8.73 2.55
C ARG A 39 -13.43 -8.18 3.64
N PHE A 40 -12.13 -7.98 3.35
CA PHE A 40 -11.17 -7.47 4.33
C PHE A 40 -11.43 -6.01 4.70
N VAL A 41 -11.80 -5.15 3.73
CA VAL A 41 -12.21 -3.77 4.03
C VAL A 41 -13.48 -3.76 4.88
N ALA A 42 -14.46 -4.60 4.59
CA ALA A 42 -15.67 -4.72 5.39
C ALA A 42 -15.37 -5.21 6.82
N ASP A 43 -14.47 -6.19 6.99
CA ASP A 43 -14.04 -6.68 8.31
C ASP A 43 -13.29 -5.59 9.10
N LEU A 44 -12.39 -4.84 8.45
CA LEU A 44 -11.71 -3.69 9.06
C LEU A 44 -12.72 -2.64 9.54
N VAL A 45 -13.66 -2.27 8.68
CA VAL A 45 -14.72 -1.28 9.00
C VAL A 45 -15.60 -1.77 10.15
N GLN A 46 -15.97 -3.05 10.19
CA GLN A 46 -16.76 -3.63 11.26
C GLN A 46 -16.03 -3.60 12.61
N ARG A 47 -14.72 -3.85 12.63
CA ARG A 47 -13.87 -3.83 13.83
C ARG A 47 -13.54 -2.42 14.30
N CYS A 48 -13.56 -1.43 13.40
CA CYS A 48 -13.41 -0.02 13.75
C CYS A 48 -14.67 0.44 14.52
N PRO A 49 -14.54 1.14 15.67
CA PRO A 49 -15.69 1.56 16.46
C PRO A 49 -16.64 2.48 15.66
N PRO A 50 -17.95 2.48 15.95
CA PRO A 50 -18.90 3.40 15.30
C PRO A 50 -18.43 4.86 15.41
N GLY A 51 -18.41 5.59 14.28
CA GLY A 51 -17.90 6.97 14.21
C GLY A 51 -16.37 7.07 14.33
N GLY A 52 -15.65 5.95 14.39
CA GLY A 52 -14.19 5.90 14.39
C GLY A 52 -13.59 6.41 13.08
N THR A 53 -12.30 6.64 13.07
CA THR A 53 -11.57 7.18 11.92
C THR A 53 -10.63 6.16 11.33
N VAL A 54 -10.74 5.95 10.03
CA VAL A 54 -9.88 5.08 9.22
C VAL A 54 -8.91 5.95 8.43
N LEU A 55 -7.62 5.64 8.47
CA LEU A 55 -6.63 6.15 7.52
C LEU A 55 -6.57 5.20 6.32
N ASP A 56 -6.78 5.74 5.12
CA ASP A 56 -6.45 5.06 3.86
C ASP A 56 -5.09 5.62 3.38
N ALA A 57 -4.03 4.87 3.65
CA ALA A 57 -2.66 5.23 3.31
C ALA A 57 -2.31 4.76 1.90
N ALA A 58 -1.88 5.68 1.03
CA ALA A 58 -1.78 5.52 -0.41
C ALA A 58 -3.17 5.26 -1.05
N CYS A 59 -4.12 6.15 -0.77
CA CYS A 59 -5.54 6.00 -1.10
C CYS A 59 -5.87 6.09 -2.59
N GLY A 60 -4.92 6.51 -3.43
CA GLY A 60 -5.14 6.73 -4.85
C GLY A 60 -6.33 7.67 -5.11
N THR A 61 -7.28 7.19 -5.90
CA THR A 61 -8.53 7.92 -6.26
C THR A 61 -9.65 7.77 -5.21
N GLY A 62 -9.37 7.17 -4.04
CA GLY A 62 -10.36 6.91 -3.00
C GLY A 62 -11.24 5.69 -3.29
N LYS A 63 -10.68 4.64 -3.88
CA LYS A 63 -11.37 3.41 -4.28
C LYS A 63 -12.23 2.81 -3.16
N TYR A 64 -11.74 2.84 -1.92
CA TYR A 64 -12.38 2.21 -0.76
C TYR A 64 -13.19 3.18 0.12
N PHE A 65 -13.18 4.49 -0.13
CA PHE A 65 -13.83 5.49 0.72
C PHE A 65 -15.32 5.26 0.92
N ALA A 66 -16.04 4.89 -0.16
CA ALA A 66 -17.47 4.62 -0.06
C ALA A 66 -17.77 3.52 0.97
N MET A 67 -16.98 2.44 0.99
CA MET A 67 -17.20 1.32 1.94
C MET A 67 -17.00 1.76 3.40
N VAL A 68 -16.01 2.63 3.65
CA VAL A 68 -15.74 3.17 5.00
C VAL A 68 -16.86 4.10 5.45
N LEU A 69 -17.29 5.02 4.57
CA LEU A 69 -18.34 6.01 4.85
C LEU A 69 -19.70 5.35 5.03
N ASP A 70 -20.09 4.41 4.16
CA ASP A 70 -21.33 3.66 4.22
C ASP A 70 -21.38 2.79 5.50
N GLY A 71 -20.23 2.35 5.99
CA GLY A 71 -20.07 1.68 7.28
C GLY A 71 -20.22 2.61 8.50
N GLY A 72 -20.48 3.90 8.31
CA GLY A 72 -20.65 4.88 9.39
C GLY A 72 -19.33 5.27 10.08
N ARG A 73 -18.20 5.15 9.39
CA ARG A 73 -16.87 5.58 9.88
C ARG A 73 -16.44 6.82 9.10
N ARG A 74 -15.49 7.56 9.66
CA ARG A 74 -14.81 8.65 8.96
C ARG A 74 -13.59 8.08 8.25
N VAL A 75 -13.18 8.70 7.14
CA VAL A 75 -11.96 8.36 6.42
C VAL A 75 -11.09 9.59 6.24
N VAL A 76 -9.80 9.40 6.34
CA VAL A 76 -8.75 10.35 5.94
C VAL A 76 -7.91 9.64 4.88
N GLY A 77 -7.68 10.27 3.75
CA GLY A 77 -6.84 9.70 2.68
C GLY A 77 -5.50 10.39 2.58
N THR A 78 -4.45 9.59 2.35
CA THR A 78 -3.12 10.12 2.01
C THR A 78 -2.60 9.48 0.74
N ASP A 79 -1.91 10.23 -0.09
CA ASP A 79 -1.21 9.74 -1.28
C ASP A 79 -0.06 10.69 -1.66
N GLN A 80 0.99 10.18 -2.29
CA GLN A 80 2.07 11.03 -2.79
C GLN A 80 1.69 11.72 -4.11
N SER A 81 0.80 11.12 -4.91
CA SER A 81 0.39 11.62 -6.24
C SER A 81 -0.65 12.75 -6.13
N THR A 82 -0.30 13.89 -6.70
CA THR A 82 -1.22 15.02 -6.82
C THR A 82 -2.40 14.71 -7.74
N GLY A 83 -2.16 13.96 -8.82
CA GLY A 83 -3.18 13.56 -9.78
C GLY A 83 -4.22 12.63 -9.16
N MET A 84 -3.78 11.62 -8.41
CA MET A 84 -4.67 10.71 -7.68
C MET A 84 -5.53 11.46 -6.67
N LEU A 85 -4.92 12.31 -5.84
CA LEU A 85 -5.66 13.11 -4.84
C LEU A 85 -6.64 14.09 -5.48
N ALA A 86 -6.35 14.62 -6.65
CA ALA A 86 -7.30 15.48 -7.37
C ALA A 86 -8.58 14.73 -7.75
N ARG A 87 -8.45 13.48 -8.19
CA ARG A 87 -9.60 12.62 -8.48
C ARG A 87 -10.34 12.18 -7.22
N ALA A 88 -9.62 11.79 -6.17
CA ALA A 88 -10.24 11.48 -4.88
C ALA A 88 -11.06 12.66 -4.35
N ARG A 89 -10.52 13.88 -4.44
CA ARG A 89 -11.22 15.12 -4.02
C ARG A 89 -12.46 15.40 -4.87
N ALA A 90 -12.41 15.15 -6.17
CA ALA A 90 -13.56 15.33 -7.05
C ALA A 90 -14.70 14.36 -6.72
N ARG A 91 -14.36 13.11 -6.36
CA ARG A 91 -15.34 12.07 -6.00
C ARG A 91 -15.88 12.21 -4.58
N PHE A 92 -15.03 12.63 -3.64
CA PHE A 92 -15.31 12.69 -2.21
C PHE A 92 -14.88 14.06 -1.62
N PRO A 93 -15.54 15.15 -1.97
CA PRO A 93 -15.11 16.51 -1.61
C PRO A 93 -15.11 16.79 -0.09
N ALA A 94 -15.82 15.98 0.70
CA ALA A 94 -15.89 16.12 2.15
C ALA A 94 -14.82 15.29 2.90
N VAL A 95 -14.06 14.44 2.19
CA VAL A 95 -13.02 13.62 2.81
C VAL A 95 -11.74 14.43 2.95
N PRO A 96 -11.13 14.50 4.15
CA PRO A 96 -9.82 15.09 4.33
C PRO A 96 -8.76 14.31 3.55
N LEU A 97 -7.98 15.02 2.75
CA LEU A 97 -6.92 14.45 1.92
C LEU A 97 -5.62 15.21 2.15
N GLU A 98 -4.55 14.46 2.38
CA GLU A 98 -3.21 15.00 2.58
C GLU A 98 -2.23 14.39 1.56
N ARG A 99 -1.36 15.25 0.98
CA ARG A 99 -0.30 14.80 0.10
C ARG A 99 0.92 14.41 0.90
N VAL A 100 1.06 13.13 1.17
CA VAL A 100 2.20 12.55 1.89
C VAL A 100 2.41 11.09 1.45
N GLY A 101 3.65 10.70 1.21
CA GLY A 101 4.02 9.33 0.87
C GLY A 101 4.10 8.44 2.12
N LEU A 102 4.09 7.13 1.92
CA LEU A 102 4.13 6.14 2.99
C LEU A 102 5.39 6.28 3.89
N GLN A 103 6.52 6.64 3.29
CA GLN A 103 7.77 6.84 4.01
C GLN A 103 7.78 8.09 4.90
N GLU A 104 6.95 9.08 4.58
CA GLU A 104 6.87 10.37 5.26
C GLU A 104 5.66 10.49 6.20
N LEU A 105 4.82 9.45 6.33
CA LEU A 105 3.71 9.46 7.28
C LEU A 105 4.18 9.72 8.71
N ASP A 106 3.59 10.73 9.37
CA ASP A 106 3.99 11.16 10.72
C ASP A 106 2.79 11.26 11.69
N PHE A 107 1.80 10.42 11.50
CA PHE A 107 0.67 10.30 12.43
C PHE A 107 1.04 9.46 13.65
N THR A 108 0.49 9.80 14.82
CA THR A 108 0.75 9.07 16.07
C THR A 108 -0.54 8.90 16.88
N GLY A 109 -1.08 7.67 16.92
CA GLY A 109 -2.24 7.32 17.75
C GLY A 109 -3.52 8.08 17.36
N GLU A 110 -3.71 8.37 16.09
CA GLU A 110 -4.82 9.21 15.61
C GLU A 110 -5.98 8.40 15.03
N PHE A 111 -5.72 7.16 14.57
CA PHE A 111 -6.68 6.37 13.84
C PHE A 111 -7.10 5.10 14.58
N ASP A 112 -8.38 4.77 14.49
CA ASP A 112 -8.94 3.53 15.04
C ASP A 112 -8.65 2.34 14.11
N ALA A 113 -8.46 2.62 12.82
CA ALA A 113 -8.03 1.65 11.82
C ALA A 113 -7.17 2.33 10.75
N VAL A 114 -6.30 1.54 10.13
CA VAL A 114 -5.46 1.94 8.99
C VAL A 114 -5.62 0.89 7.90
N MET A 115 -5.64 1.29 6.64
CA MET A 115 -5.48 0.39 5.51
C MET A 115 -4.42 0.92 4.56
N CYS A 116 -3.66 -0.01 3.98
CA CYS A 116 -2.69 0.24 2.91
C CYS A 116 -2.85 -0.90 1.90
N VAL A 117 -3.54 -0.61 0.81
CA VAL A 117 -4.04 -1.60 -0.14
C VAL A 117 -3.45 -1.33 -1.51
N ASP A 118 -2.87 -2.36 -2.13
CA ASP A 118 -2.28 -2.33 -3.46
C ASP A 118 -1.29 -1.16 -3.65
N ALA A 119 -0.34 -1.01 -2.71
CA ALA A 119 0.59 0.11 -2.69
C ALA A 119 2.01 -0.25 -2.21
N MET A 120 2.15 -1.29 -1.38
CA MET A 120 3.42 -1.62 -0.74
C MET A 120 4.47 -2.15 -1.70
N GLU A 121 4.09 -2.66 -2.86
CA GLU A 121 5.00 -3.07 -3.95
C GLU A 121 5.85 -1.89 -4.49
N ASN A 122 5.38 -0.65 -4.30
CA ASN A 122 6.12 0.55 -4.68
C ASN A 122 7.17 0.99 -3.64
N VAL A 123 7.24 0.30 -2.49
CA VAL A 123 8.17 0.62 -1.39
C VAL A 123 9.42 -0.25 -1.50
N PRO A 124 10.64 0.34 -1.57
CA PRO A 124 11.87 -0.44 -1.62
C PRO A 124 12.13 -1.19 -0.30
N PRO A 125 12.90 -2.29 -0.34
CA PRO A 125 13.15 -3.13 0.84
C PRO A 125 13.72 -2.37 2.03
N GLU A 126 14.54 -1.35 1.80
CA GLU A 126 15.12 -0.51 2.84
C GLU A 126 14.09 0.29 3.64
N ASP A 127 12.97 0.64 2.99
CA ASP A 127 11.92 1.47 3.58
C ASP A 127 10.77 0.66 4.18
N TRP A 128 10.63 -0.61 3.85
CA TRP A 128 9.55 -1.46 4.35
C TRP A 128 9.40 -1.45 5.89
N PRO A 129 10.49 -1.67 6.68
CA PRO A 129 10.38 -1.61 8.14
C PRO A 129 9.88 -0.26 8.65
N LYS A 130 10.36 0.82 8.03
CA LYS A 130 9.95 2.18 8.35
C LYS A 130 8.47 2.42 8.04
N VAL A 131 8.01 2.00 6.86
CA VAL A 131 6.61 2.17 6.44
C VAL A 131 5.67 1.37 7.33
N VAL A 132 5.98 0.10 7.60
CA VAL A 132 5.18 -0.73 8.54
C VAL A 132 5.14 -0.08 9.92
N GLY A 133 6.27 0.45 10.40
CA GLY A 133 6.34 1.21 11.65
C GLY A 133 5.49 2.50 11.63
N ASN A 134 5.47 3.24 10.53
CA ASN A 134 4.64 4.43 10.36
C ASN A 134 3.14 4.09 10.42
N LEU A 135 2.71 3.04 9.70
CA LEU A 135 1.33 2.56 9.72
C LEU A 135 0.89 2.11 11.12
N ALA A 136 1.76 1.36 11.81
CA ALA A 136 1.51 0.92 13.19
C ALA A 136 1.43 2.10 14.16
N ARG A 137 2.32 3.08 14.05
CA ARG A 137 2.35 4.29 14.90
C ARG A 137 1.11 5.15 14.72
N ALA A 138 0.53 5.20 13.52
CA ALA A 138 -0.69 5.94 13.24
C ALA A 138 -1.91 5.39 14.00
N LEU A 139 -1.90 4.12 14.38
CA LEU A 139 -2.97 3.44 15.10
C LEU A 139 -3.02 3.84 16.58
N ARG A 140 -4.24 3.96 17.07
CA ARG A 140 -4.53 3.94 18.51
C ARG A 140 -4.22 2.57 19.11
N PRO A 141 -3.99 2.48 20.43
CA PRO A 141 -3.90 1.17 21.09
C PRO A 141 -5.13 0.29 20.79
N GLY A 142 -4.88 -0.95 20.38
CA GLY A 142 -5.94 -1.87 19.94
C GLY A 142 -6.47 -1.64 18.53
N GLY A 143 -5.96 -0.64 17.82
CA GLY A 143 -6.33 -0.34 16.43
C GLY A 143 -5.91 -1.45 15.45
N GLN A 144 -6.54 -1.47 14.29
CA GLN A 144 -6.38 -2.52 13.27
C GLN A 144 -5.70 -1.97 12.01
N LEU A 145 -4.80 -2.77 11.42
CA LEU A 145 -4.25 -2.49 10.10
C LEU A 145 -4.66 -3.58 9.11
N TYR A 146 -5.25 -3.19 7.99
CA TYR A 146 -5.38 -4.03 6.81
C TYR A 146 -4.27 -3.68 5.81
N LEU A 147 -3.50 -4.70 5.41
CA LEU A 147 -2.38 -4.60 4.49
C LEU A 147 -2.52 -5.65 3.40
N THR A 148 -2.31 -5.28 2.14
CA THR A 148 -2.07 -6.25 1.06
C THR A 148 -0.59 -6.32 0.74
N VAL A 149 -0.15 -7.53 0.43
CA VAL A 149 1.19 -7.81 -0.11
C VAL A 149 1.01 -8.52 -1.43
N GLU A 150 1.44 -7.89 -2.50
CA GLU A 150 1.45 -8.53 -3.80
C GLU A 150 2.56 -9.57 -3.87
N GLU A 151 2.28 -10.71 -4.52
CA GLU A 151 3.20 -11.83 -4.63
C GLU A 151 3.46 -12.18 -6.10
N VAL A 152 4.71 -12.43 -6.41
CA VAL A 152 5.20 -12.84 -7.72
C VAL A 152 5.92 -14.18 -7.60
N ASP A 153 5.94 -14.95 -8.69
CA ASP A 153 6.62 -16.24 -8.75
C ASP A 153 8.14 -16.09 -8.53
N ASP A 154 8.71 -16.99 -7.71
CA ASP A 154 10.14 -16.97 -7.40
C ASP A 154 11.04 -17.04 -8.65
N GLN A 155 10.63 -17.78 -9.69
CA GLN A 155 11.39 -17.88 -10.92
C GLN A 155 11.40 -16.55 -11.71
N GLU A 156 10.33 -15.79 -11.61
CA GLU A 156 10.27 -14.45 -12.20
C GLU A 156 11.19 -13.49 -11.47
N LEU A 157 11.19 -13.50 -10.13
CA LEU A 157 12.11 -12.70 -9.31
C LEU A 157 13.59 -13.04 -9.55
N GLU A 158 13.91 -14.32 -9.71
CA GLU A 158 15.28 -14.74 -10.04
C GLU A 158 15.71 -14.26 -11.44
N ARG A 159 14.83 -14.36 -12.42
CA ARG A 159 15.09 -13.84 -13.78
C ARG A 159 15.29 -12.32 -13.76
N ALA A 160 14.42 -11.58 -13.08
CA ALA A 160 14.52 -10.14 -12.96
C ALA A 160 15.84 -9.69 -12.31
N LEU A 161 16.28 -10.38 -11.26
CA LEU A 161 17.58 -10.10 -10.62
C LEU A 161 18.76 -10.40 -11.56
N ALA A 162 18.71 -11.51 -12.30
CA ALA A 162 19.75 -11.84 -13.28
C ALA A 162 19.85 -10.78 -14.38
N ASP A 163 18.70 -10.33 -14.92
CA ASP A 163 18.64 -9.30 -15.95
C ASP A 163 19.13 -7.93 -15.44
N ALA A 164 18.73 -7.53 -14.24
CA ALA A 164 19.19 -6.31 -13.60
C ALA A 164 20.72 -6.34 -13.37
N THR A 165 21.24 -7.49 -12.90
CA THR A 165 22.68 -7.71 -12.70
C THR A 165 23.45 -7.60 -14.02
N ALA A 166 22.95 -8.21 -15.10
CA ALA A 166 23.54 -8.13 -16.43
C ALA A 166 23.59 -6.68 -16.97
N GLN A 167 22.65 -5.84 -16.56
CA GLN A 167 22.58 -4.42 -16.88
C GLN A 167 23.42 -3.54 -15.94
N GLY A 168 24.08 -4.11 -14.93
CA GLY A 168 24.85 -3.37 -13.93
C GLY A 168 24.00 -2.49 -13.01
N LEU A 169 22.71 -2.84 -12.83
CA LEU A 169 21.82 -2.15 -11.90
C LEU A 169 22.05 -2.65 -10.47
N PRO A 170 21.93 -1.79 -9.45
CA PRO A 170 22.13 -2.16 -8.06
C PRO A 170 20.87 -2.78 -7.44
N ALA A 171 20.18 -3.66 -8.18
CA ALA A 171 18.99 -4.32 -7.73
C ALA A 171 19.30 -5.45 -6.73
N VAL A 172 18.34 -5.76 -5.87
CA VAL A 172 18.37 -6.90 -4.96
C VAL A 172 17.24 -7.88 -5.26
N ARG A 173 17.29 -9.09 -4.67
CA ARG A 173 16.23 -10.09 -4.84
C ARG A 173 14.88 -9.54 -4.38
N GLY A 174 13.85 -9.79 -5.15
CA GLY A 174 12.50 -9.28 -4.91
C GLY A 174 12.16 -8.03 -5.70
N GLU A 175 13.15 -7.36 -6.30
CA GLU A 175 12.91 -6.17 -7.12
C GLU A 175 12.64 -6.52 -8.57
N LEU A 176 11.58 -5.92 -9.10
CA LEU A 176 11.20 -5.97 -10.50
C LEU A 176 11.30 -4.57 -11.10
N THR A 177 12.10 -4.44 -12.16
CA THR A 177 12.25 -3.20 -12.93
C THR A 177 12.03 -3.51 -14.39
N GLU A 178 10.80 -3.41 -14.85
CA GLU A 178 10.49 -3.53 -16.27
C GLU A 178 10.78 -2.22 -17.01
N ARG A 179 11.20 -2.32 -18.27
CA ARG A 179 11.36 -1.16 -19.15
C ARG A 179 10.01 -0.43 -19.28
N GLY A 180 9.88 0.71 -18.61
CA GLY A 180 8.68 1.55 -18.66
C GLY A 180 7.57 1.19 -17.67
N ALA A 181 7.66 0.08 -16.92
CA ALA A 181 6.63 -0.34 -15.98
C ALA A 181 6.74 0.24 -14.55
N GLY A 182 7.87 0.82 -14.20
CA GLY A 182 8.10 1.34 -12.85
C GLY A 182 8.99 0.43 -12.02
N TYR A 183 8.98 0.66 -10.72
CA TYR A 183 9.74 -0.11 -9.73
C TYR A 183 8.76 -0.83 -8.82
N HIS A 184 8.94 -2.14 -8.63
CA HIS A 184 8.20 -2.93 -7.66
C HIS A 184 9.15 -3.76 -6.82
N TYR A 185 8.78 -4.01 -5.57
CA TYR A 185 9.46 -4.92 -4.67
C TYR A 185 8.49 -5.89 -4.03
N TYR A 186 8.81 -7.15 -4.07
CA TYR A 186 8.01 -8.28 -3.58
C TYR A 186 8.77 -9.00 -2.46
N PRO A 187 8.47 -8.70 -1.19
CA PRO A 187 9.10 -9.35 -0.05
C PRO A 187 8.63 -10.79 0.12
N SER A 188 9.45 -11.62 0.76
CA SER A 188 8.98 -12.91 1.24
C SER A 188 8.02 -12.75 2.43
N ARG A 189 7.13 -13.74 2.63
CA ARG A 189 6.21 -13.75 3.80
C ARG A 189 6.96 -13.67 5.14
N ASP A 190 8.13 -14.33 5.24
CA ASP A 190 8.95 -14.30 6.45
C ASP A 190 9.47 -12.88 6.76
N GLN A 191 9.86 -12.12 5.72
CA GLN A 191 10.27 -10.73 5.89
C GLN A 191 9.10 -9.87 6.39
N VAL A 192 7.94 -9.99 5.75
CA VAL A 192 6.73 -9.24 6.15
C VAL A 192 6.33 -9.60 7.59
N ALA A 193 6.27 -10.88 7.94
CA ALA A 193 5.96 -11.34 9.29
C ALA A 193 6.96 -10.82 10.33
N GLY A 194 8.24 -10.72 9.96
CA GLY A 194 9.28 -10.12 10.78
C GLY A 194 9.00 -8.65 11.06
N TRP A 195 8.76 -7.85 10.03
CA TRP A 195 8.50 -6.41 10.16
C TRP A 195 7.20 -6.09 10.91
N LEU A 196 6.13 -6.86 10.68
CA LEU A 196 4.88 -6.73 11.45
C LEU A 196 5.12 -6.96 12.94
N ARG A 197 5.84 -8.02 13.30
CA ARG A 197 6.18 -8.35 14.69
C ARG A 197 7.04 -7.26 15.34
N GLU A 198 8.05 -6.74 14.62
CA GLU A 198 8.91 -5.66 15.11
C GLU A 198 8.12 -4.36 15.34
N ALA A 199 7.10 -4.10 14.54
CA ALA A 199 6.17 -2.98 14.70
C ALA A 199 5.09 -3.21 15.78
N GLY A 200 5.10 -4.36 16.48
CA GLY A 200 4.10 -4.68 17.50
C GLY A 200 2.73 -5.06 16.96
N LEU A 201 2.68 -5.54 15.71
CA LEU A 201 1.45 -5.95 15.04
C LEU A 201 1.31 -7.47 15.09
N VAL A 202 0.11 -7.94 15.45
CA VAL A 202 -0.26 -9.36 15.49
C VAL A 202 -1.29 -9.63 14.41
N VAL A 203 -1.03 -10.62 13.55
CA VAL A 203 -1.98 -11.05 12.51
C VAL A 203 -3.20 -11.70 13.17
N VAL A 204 -4.40 -11.22 12.84
CA VAL A 204 -5.67 -11.71 13.37
C VAL A 204 -6.54 -12.37 12.30
N ALA A 205 -6.29 -12.08 11.03
CA ALA A 205 -6.85 -12.79 9.89
C ALA A 205 -5.93 -12.64 8.68
N GLU A 206 -5.90 -13.65 7.83
CA GLU A 206 -5.19 -13.64 6.56
C GLU A 206 -5.93 -14.43 5.49
N ALA A 207 -5.68 -14.14 4.24
CA ALA A 207 -6.15 -14.89 3.09
C ALA A 207 -5.27 -14.65 1.87
N ASP A 208 -5.25 -15.63 0.99
CA ASP A 208 -4.67 -15.51 -0.34
C ASP A 208 -5.79 -15.35 -1.38
N ASN A 209 -5.52 -14.56 -2.41
CA ASN A 209 -6.35 -14.57 -3.63
C ASN A 209 -5.49 -14.31 -4.87
N ALA A 210 -6.06 -14.63 -6.01
CA ALA A 210 -5.56 -14.26 -7.33
C ALA A 210 -6.71 -13.62 -8.11
N ASP A 211 -6.66 -12.30 -8.28
CA ASP A 211 -7.65 -11.53 -9.02
C ASP A 211 -6.95 -10.83 -10.19
N ASP A 212 -7.54 -10.89 -11.38
CA ASP A 212 -7.08 -10.19 -12.59
C ASP A 212 -5.59 -10.36 -12.95
N GLY A 213 -5.01 -11.52 -12.61
CA GLY A 213 -3.60 -11.82 -12.87
C GLY A 213 -2.64 -11.41 -11.77
N TYR A 214 -3.12 -10.73 -10.74
CA TYR A 214 -2.35 -10.38 -9.54
C TYR A 214 -2.63 -11.37 -8.41
N ARG A 215 -1.61 -11.70 -7.63
CA ARG A 215 -1.72 -12.53 -6.44
C ARG A 215 -1.46 -11.67 -5.21
N TYR A 216 -2.36 -11.72 -4.24
CA TYR A 216 -2.25 -10.96 -3.00
C TYR A 216 -2.31 -11.85 -1.78
N TRP A 217 -1.47 -11.57 -0.81
CA TRP A 217 -1.60 -11.98 0.57
C TRP A 217 -2.24 -10.85 1.36
N HIS A 218 -3.47 -11.07 1.80
CA HIS A 218 -4.25 -10.13 2.62
C HIS A 218 -3.98 -10.37 4.09
N LEU A 219 -3.67 -9.31 4.82
CA LEU A 219 -3.32 -9.35 6.23
C LEU A 219 -4.17 -8.35 7.01
N LEU A 220 -4.98 -8.83 7.94
CA LEU A 220 -5.59 -8.01 8.98
C LEU A 220 -4.79 -8.20 10.27
N THR A 221 -4.28 -7.12 10.81
CA THR A 221 -3.45 -7.13 12.02
C THR A 221 -4.03 -6.23 13.10
N ARG A 222 -3.55 -6.36 14.32
CA ARG A 222 -3.91 -5.51 15.45
C ARG A 222 -2.65 -5.12 16.22
N THR A 223 -2.61 -3.88 16.75
CA THR A 223 -1.60 -3.49 17.75
C THR A 223 -1.78 -4.32 19.02
N ALA A 224 -0.66 -4.72 19.62
CA ALA A 224 -0.62 -5.50 20.86
C ALA A 224 -1.26 -4.76 22.04
#